data_054edf7ebf7540942347d4bef2a36b47
#
_entry.id   054edf7ebf7540942347d4bef2a36b47
#
_cell.length_a   1.000
_cell.length_b   1.000
_cell.length_c   1.000
_cell.angle_alpha   90.00
_cell.angle_beta   90.00
_cell.angle_gamma   90.00
#
_symmetry.space_group_name_H-M   'P 1'
#
loop_
_entity.id
_entity.type
_entity.pdbx_description
1 polymer ?
#
loop_
_entity_poly.entity_id
_entity_poly.type
_entity_poly.pdbx_seq_one_letter_code
_entity_poly.pdbx_strand_id
1 'polypeptide(L)'
;MMETITFPDLVSVKAIEPYILWVEYSDGTSGKVDLSHLAGRGVFEYWNQIENFNKVHIGKETGALEWNDEIDICPDSVYLDLKNKTFEEFIKGK
;
A
#
# COMPACT_ATOMS: atom_id res chain seq x y z
N MET A 1 -23.52 -16.82 -12.30
CA MET A 1 -22.29 -17.17 -11.69
C MET A 1 -21.57 -15.98 -11.06
N MET A 2 -20.99 -16.19 -9.94
CA MET A 2 -20.31 -15.11 -9.24
C MET A 2 -18.90 -14.93 -9.77
N GLU A 3 -18.53 -13.71 -9.96
CA GLU A 3 -17.16 -13.43 -10.26
C GLU A 3 -16.44 -13.06 -9.00
N THR A 4 -15.23 -13.51 -8.90
CA THR A 4 -14.38 -13.22 -7.76
C THR A 4 -13.53 -12.01 -8.08
N ILE A 5 -13.57 -11.01 -7.21
CA ILE A 5 -12.68 -9.88 -7.36
C ILE A 5 -11.30 -10.32 -6.93
N THR A 6 -10.36 -10.21 -7.84
CA THR A 6 -8.99 -10.61 -7.57
C THR A 6 -8.08 -9.41 -7.75
N PHE A 7 -7.34 -9.09 -6.70
CA PHE A 7 -6.35 -8.02 -6.76
C PHE A 7 -5.00 -8.61 -7.14
N PRO A 8 -4.19 -7.86 -7.90
CA PRO A 8 -2.85 -8.34 -8.21
C PRO A 8 -1.98 -8.34 -6.96
N ASP A 9 -0.91 -9.09 -7.02
CA ASP A 9 0.05 -9.15 -5.93
C ASP A 9 0.94 -7.92 -5.94
N LEU A 10 1.26 -7.45 -4.75
CA LEU A 10 2.28 -6.40 -4.60
C LEU A 10 3.64 -7.06 -4.78
N VAL A 11 4.41 -6.59 -5.76
CA VAL A 11 5.69 -7.23 -6.05
C VAL A 11 6.89 -6.36 -5.69
N SER A 12 6.69 -5.06 -5.49
CA SER A 12 7.79 -4.19 -5.11
C SER A 12 7.26 -2.98 -4.36
N VAL A 13 8.03 -2.54 -3.37
CA VAL A 13 7.70 -1.33 -2.63
C VAL A 13 8.99 -0.70 -2.15
N LYS A 14 9.04 0.63 -2.18
CA LYS A 14 10.16 1.35 -1.57
C LYS A 14 9.72 2.76 -1.25
N ALA A 15 10.37 3.33 -0.26
CA ALA A 15 10.14 4.73 0.11
C ALA A 15 11.01 5.60 -0.79
N ILE A 16 10.39 6.57 -1.45
CA ILE A 16 11.12 7.44 -2.39
C ILE A 16 11.19 8.87 -1.88
N GLU A 17 10.23 9.27 -1.04
CA GLU A 17 10.20 10.61 -0.45
C GLU A 17 9.57 10.47 0.92
N PRO A 18 9.68 11.49 1.77
CA PRO A 18 9.03 11.39 3.07
C PRO A 18 7.54 11.07 2.92
N TYR A 19 7.16 9.93 3.48
CA TYR A 19 5.78 9.45 3.51
C TYR A 19 5.20 9.13 2.14
N ILE A 20 6.06 8.95 1.13
CA ILE A 20 5.62 8.56 -0.21
C ILE A 20 6.33 7.29 -0.61
N LEU A 21 5.53 6.32 -1.05
CA LEU A 21 6.03 5.03 -1.48
C LEU A 21 5.88 4.88 -2.99
N TRP A 22 6.80 4.16 -3.57
CA TRP A 22 6.65 3.65 -4.93
C TRP A 22 6.27 2.19 -4.82
N VAL A 23 5.18 1.78 -5.48
CA VAL A 23 4.70 0.41 -5.43
C VAL A 23 4.53 -0.12 -6.84
N GLU A 24 4.71 -1.43 -6.98
CA GLU A 24 4.50 -2.11 -8.25
C GLU A 24 3.74 -3.40 -7.99
N TYR A 25 2.81 -3.69 -8.88
CA TYR A 25 1.95 -4.86 -8.77
C TYR A 25 2.17 -5.81 -9.93
N SER A 26 1.74 -7.04 -9.75
CA SER A 26 1.99 -8.10 -10.73
C SER A 26 1.27 -7.88 -12.05
N ASP A 27 0.26 -7.04 -12.08
CA ASP A 27 -0.46 -6.76 -13.31
C ASP A 27 0.15 -5.59 -14.09
N GLY A 28 1.29 -5.08 -13.62
CA GLY A 28 1.95 -3.97 -14.31
C GLY A 28 1.57 -2.61 -13.76
N THR A 29 0.64 -2.54 -12.83
CA THR A 29 0.28 -1.27 -12.21
C THR A 29 1.41 -0.80 -11.31
N SER A 30 1.75 0.47 -11.39
CA SER A 30 2.76 1.04 -10.51
C SER A 30 2.45 2.52 -10.31
N GLY A 31 3.03 3.09 -9.25
CA GLY A 31 2.83 4.50 -9.00
C GLY A 31 3.25 4.90 -7.62
N LYS A 32 3.02 6.16 -7.31
CA LYS A 32 3.36 6.75 -6.02
C LYS A 32 2.14 6.77 -5.13
N VAL A 33 2.35 6.47 -3.86
CA VAL A 33 1.29 6.49 -2.85
C VAL A 33 1.72 7.43 -1.75
N ASP A 34 0.90 8.44 -1.48
CA ASP A 34 1.18 9.44 -0.47
C ASP A 34 0.49 9.02 0.82
N LEU A 35 1.28 8.71 1.83
CA LEU A 35 0.78 8.27 3.13
C LEU A 35 0.95 9.34 4.19
N SER A 36 1.24 10.57 3.80
CA SER A 36 1.50 11.63 4.76
C SER A 36 0.31 11.88 5.67
N HIS A 37 -0.90 11.61 5.19
CA HIS A 37 -2.09 11.83 6.00
C HIS A 37 -2.19 10.87 7.19
N LEU A 38 -1.43 9.78 7.18
CA LEU A 38 -1.40 8.84 8.28
C LEU A 38 -0.28 9.13 9.27
N ALA A 39 0.75 9.84 8.84
CA ALA A 39 1.95 10.03 9.65
C ALA A 39 1.59 10.75 10.95
N GLY A 40 2.11 10.24 12.06
CA GLY A 40 1.91 10.85 13.35
C GLY A 40 0.64 10.46 14.06
N ARG A 41 -0.17 9.58 13.48
CA ARG A 41 -1.44 9.18 14.06
C ARG A 41 -1.31 7.77 14.64
N GLY A 42 -1.59 7.64 15.92
CA GLY A 42 -1.59 6.32 16.56
C GLY A 42 -0.27 5.61 16.34
N VAL A 43 -0.34 4.37 15.86
CA VAL A 43 0.86 3.57 15.64
C VAL A 43 1.78 4.19 14.60
N PHE A 44 1.26 5.08 13.76
CA PHE A 44 2.07 5.70 12.73
C PHE A 44 2.97 6.79 13.25
N GLU A 45 2.96 7.06 14.54
CA GLU A 45 3.99 7.92 15.14
C GLU A 45 5.38 7.34 14.94
N TYR A 46 5.46 6.05 14.71
CA TYR A 46 6.72 5.39 14.37
C TYR A 46 7.37 6.07 13.16
N TRP A 47 6.57 6.61 12.25
CA TRP A 47 7.06 7.26 11.05
C TRP A 47 7.55 8.68 11.29
N ASN A 48 7.37 9.23 12.48
CA ASN A 48 7.88 10.57 12.78
C ASN A 48 9.37 10.63 12.57
N GLN A 49 10.05 9.50 12.69
CA GLN A 49 11.44 9.39 12.27
C GLN A 49 11.43 8.77 10.88
N ILE A 50 11.91 9.52 9.90
CA ILE A 50 11.80 9.08 8.52
C ILE A 50 12.57 7.79 8.26
N GLU A 51 13.61 7.53 9.03
CA GLU A 51 14.33 6.27 8.89
C GLU A 51 13.42 5.08 9.13
N ASN A 52 12.44 5.24 10.03
CA ASN A 52 11.49 4.17 10.29
C ASN A 52 10.54 3.98 9.13
N PHE A 53 10.12 5.07 8.49
CA PHE A 53 9.28 4.98 7.32
C PHE A 53 10.00 4.24 6.19
N ASN A 54 11.30 4.44 6.09
CA ASN A 54 12.09 3.84 5.03
C ASN A 54 12.30 2.34 5.21
N LYS A 55 11.86 1.77 6.33
CA LYS A 55 12.00 0.33 6.58
C LYS A 55 10.91 -0.49 5.93
N VAL A 56 10.07 0.12 5.13
CA VAL A 56 8.96 -0.57 4.49
C VAL A 56 9.44 -1.77 3.67
N HIS A 57 8.67 -2.85 3.73
CA HIS A 57 8.96 -4.07 3.00
C HIS A 57 7.67 -4.82 2.77
N ILE A 58 7.73 -5.83 1.93
CA ILE A 58 6.58 -6.70 1.67
C ILE A 58 6.65 -7.86 2.65
N GLY A 59 5.58 -8.06 3.41
CA GLY A 59 5.53 -9.15 4.37
C GLY A 59 5.57 -10.49 3.66
N LYS A 60 6.42 -11.39 4.16
CA LYS A 60 6.64 -12.66 3.50
C LYS A 60 5.42 -13.55 3.52
N GLU A 61 4.64 -13.47 4.58
CA GLU A 61 3.49 -14.34 4.74
C GLU A 61 2.20 -13.70 4.31
N THR A 62 2.12 -12.36 4.45
CA THR A 62 0.87 -11.65 4.20
C THR A 62 0.83 -10.96 2.86
N GLY A 63 2.00 -10.64 2.30
CA GLY A 63 2.05 -9.84 1.08
C GLY A 63 1.70 -8.39 1.28
N ALA A 64 1.56 -7.97 2.53
CA ALA A 64 1.17 -6.60 2.84
C ALA A 64 2.39 -5.69 2.92
N LEU A 65 2.12 -4.37 2.91
CA LEU A 65 3.17 -3.40 3.17
C LEU A 65 3.40 -3.38 4.67
N GLU A 66 4.60 -3.68 5.11
CA GLU A 66 4.92 -3.80 6.53
C GLU A 66 6.14 -2.97 6.88
N TRP A 67 6.14 -2.45 8.10
CA TRP A 67 7.27 -1.69 8.64
C TRP A 67 7.86 -2.36 9.87
N ASN A 68 6.98 -2.97 10.67
CA ASN A 68 7.41 -3.75 11.83
C ASN A 68 6.26 -4.68 12.18
N ASP A 69 6.33 -5.31 13.34
CA ASP A 69 5.30 -6.29 13.72
C ASP A 69 3.94 -5.67 13.95
N GLU A 70 3.88 -4.35 14.12
CA GLU A 70 2.63 -3.69 14.48
C GLU A 70 2.04 -2.83 13.37
N ILE A 71 2.81 -2.50 12.34
CA ILE A 71 2.35 -1.57 11.33
C ILE A 71 2.34 -2.27 9.98
N ASP A 72 1.15 -2.43 9.43
CA ASP A 72 1.01 -2.95 8.08
C ASP A 72 -0.16 -2.26 7.40
N ILE A 73 -0.13 -2.28 6.09
CA ILE A 73 -1.19 -1.67 5.29
C ILE A 73 -1.57 -2.67 4.21
N CYS A 74 -2.88 -2.81 4.03
CA CYS A 74 -3.41 -3.74 3.05
C CYS A 74 -3.02 -3.30 1.63
N PRO A 75 -2.40 -4.18 0.85
CA PRO A 75 -2.00 -3.80 -0.51
C PRO A 75 -3.18 -3.53 -1.41
N ASP A 76 -4.32 -4.14 -1.13
CA ASP A 76 -5.51 -3.89 -1.95
C ASP A 76 -5.99 -2.46 -1.78
N SER A 77 -5.92 -1.92 -0.57
CA SER A 77 -6.30 -0.53 -0.33
C SER A 77 -5.39 0.41 -1.10
N VAL A 78 -4.10 0.11 -1.10
CA VAL A 78 -3.13 0.94 -1.82
C VAL A 78 -3.39 0.85 -3.32
N TYR A 79 -3.72 -0.33 -3.80
CA TYR A 79 -4.03 -0.51 -5.20
C TYR A 79 -5.21 0.38 -5.62
N LEU A 80 -6.25 0.40 -4.80
CA LEU A 80 -7.42 1.24 -5.10
C LEU A 80 -7.06 2.71 -5.06
N ASP A 81 -6.19 3.10 -4.14
CA ASP A 81 -5.70 4.48 -4.10
C ASP A 81 -4.99 4.84 -5.39
N LEU A 82 -4.17 3.94 -5.90
CA LEU A 82 -3.45 4.18 -7.15
C LEU A 82 -4.41 4.37 -8.30
N LYS A 83 -5.47 3.60 -8.32
CA LYS A 83 -6.46 3.68 -9.38
C LYS A 83 -7.40 4.85 -9.16
N ASN A 84 -7.33 5.49 -7.99
CA ASN A 84 -8.19 6.63 -7.67
C ASN A 84 -9.66 6.25 -7.78
N LYS A 85 -10.01 5.08 -7.23
CA LYS A 85 -11.35 4.55 -7.31
C LYS A 85 -11.79 4.02 -5.97
N THR A 86 -13.09 4.11 -5.71
CA THR A 86 -13.65 3.39 -4.57
C THR A 86 -13.79 1.92 -4.94
N PHE A 87 -14.01 1.12 -3.91
CA PHE A 87 -14.20 -0.30 -4.13
C PHE A 87 -15.38 -0.56 -5.07
N GLU A 88 -16.47 0.19 -4.88
CA GLU A 88 -17.65 0.00 -5.74
C GLU A 88 -17.35 0.33 -7.18
N GLU A 89 -16.59 1.41 -7.40
CA GLU A 89 -16.25 1.79 -8.75
C GLU A 89 -15.38 0.74 -9.40
N PHE A 90 -14.47 0.15 -8.61
CA PHE A 90 -13.60 -0.89 -9.11
C PHE A 90 -14.40 -2.13 -9.53
N ILE A 91 -15.37 -2.52 -8.71
CA ILE A 91 -16.18 -3.69 -9.00
C ILE A 91 -17.00 -3.50 -10.25
N LYS A 92 -17.52 -2.31 -10.45
CA LYS A 92 -18.35 -2.05 -11.64
C LYS A 92 -17.53 -2.13 -12.91
N GLY A 93 -16.23 -2.21 -12.79
CA GLY A 93 -15.41 -2.64 -13.89
C GLY A 93 -15.15 -1.62 -14.94
N LYS A 94 -15.36 -0.45 -14.63
CA LYS A 94 -15.06 0.47 -15.72
C LYS A 94 -14.32 1.62 -15.25
#